data_151912fea89fd84e21a88efd50c80c49
#
_entry.id   151912fea89fd84e21a88efd50c80c49
#
_cell.length_a   1.000
_cell.length_b   1.000
_cell.length_c   1.000
_cell.angle_alpha   90.00
_cell.angle_beta   90.00
_cell.angle_gamma   90.00
#
_symmetry.space_group_name_H-M   'P 1'
#
loop_
_entity.id
_entity.type
_entity.pdbx_description
1 polymer ?
#
loop_
_entity_poly.entity_id
_entity_poly.type
_entity_poly.pdbx_seq_one_letter_code
_entity_poly.pdbx_strand_id
1 'polypeptide(L)'
;MDMKELSSILQQNGIVGAGGAGFPTYAKLDERAETIILNCAECEPLLRLHRQLLEKYAKEIIDTFHMIGETVGAKEVVIGIKKAYTATIEAVKAVMGQYPEVRLGLLDEVYPAGDEVVLIYETTGKVVRPGGLPIESGVAVFNVETVYNVYRALNEKTPVEDKLVSVVAEVEHPITVRVPIGTPLEEVVALAGGVTTKDAVYFVGGPMMGNIGTGAQPVTKTTNAILVLPKDHHIIQKKLKKNSIDMKRAAACCCQCTMCTDLCPRHLLGHPIEPNKFMLAATCKDVQEPNIFINTLFCSSCGLCEMYSCFQGLSPRSLMAEYKGGLRANGIRPPKVEAKP
;
A
#
# COMPACT_ATOMS: atom_id res chain seq x y z
N MET A 1 29.51 -1.56 3.47
CA MET A 1 28.94 -0.32 4.08
C MET A 1 28.38 -0.71 5.43
N ASP A 2 28.60 0.08 6.47
CA ASP A 2 27.95 -0.21 7.75
C ASP A 2 26.53 0.38 7.80
N MET A 3 25.73 -0.08 8.77
CA MET A 3 24.31 0.31 8.88
C MET A 3 24.14 1.80 9.25
N LYS A 4 25.06 2.40 9.99
CA LYS A 4 25.01 3.81 10.36
C LYS A 4 25.29 4.70 9.16
N GLU A 5 26.27 4.33 8.36
CA GLU A 5 26.61 5.01 7.10
C GLU A 5 25.42 4.96 6.13
N LEU A 6 24.84 3.78 5.90
CA LEU A 6 23.66 3.64 5.05
C LEU A 6 22.48 4.47 5.58
N SER A 7 22.19 4.38 6.87
CA SER A 7 21.11 5.16 7.53
C SER A 7 21.29 6.67 7.30
N SER A 8 22.52 7.18 7.46
CA SER A 8 22.84 8.60 7.22
C SER A 8 22.59 9.01 5.77
N ILE A 9 23.03 8.17 4.81
CA ILE A 9 22.79 8.42 3.37
C ILE A 9 21.29 8.45 3.07
N LEU A 10 20.51 7.48 3.56
CA LEU A 10 19.07 7.42 3.34
C LEU A 10 18.36 8.66 3.90
N GLN A 11 18.76 9.11 5.07
CA GLN A 11 18.19 10.30 5.72
C GLN A 11 18.52 11.58 4.94
N GLN A 12 19.81 11.79 4.58
CA GLN A 12 20.27 12.97 3.87
C GLN A 12 19.63 13.10 2.47
N ASN A 13 19.39 11.98 1.80
CA ASN A 13 18.75 11.95 0.48
C ASN A 13 17.20 11.90 0.54
N GLY A 14 16.61 12.00 1.74
CA GLY A 14 15.18 12.09 1.93
C GLY A 14 14.39 10.86 1.47
N ILE A 15 15.00 9.66 1.59
CA ILE A 15 14.40 8.41 1.12
C ILE A 15 13.34 7.93 2.11
N VAL A 16 12.11 7.83 1.62
CA VAL A 16 10.93 7.33 2.36
C VAL A 16 10.25 6.23 1.56
N GLY A 17 9.36 5.47 2.21
CA GLY A 17 8.56 4.45 1.56
C GLY A 17 7.69 5.02 0.44
N ALA A 18 8.07 4.81 -0.81
CA ALA A 18 7.45 5.40 -1.99
C ALA A 18 6.06 4.82 -2.31
N GLY A 19 5.79 3.56 -1.92
CA GLY A 19 4.56 2.83 -2.24
C GLY A 19 3.42 2.93 -1.22
N GLY A 20 3.54 3.80 -0.19
CA GLY A 20 2.55 3.80 0.88
C GLY A 20 2.59 5.03 1.78
N ALA A 21 2.71 4.81 3.09
CA ALA A 21 2.58 5.87 4.10
C ALA A 21 3.79 6.82 4.23
N GLY A 22 4.81 6.70 3.37
CA GLY A 22 5.99 7.58 3.44
C GLY A 22 6.87 7.33 4.67
N PHE A 23 6.88 6.11 5.20
CA PHE A 23 7.69 5.79 6.39
C PHE A 23 9.18 5.98 6.08
N PRO A 24 9.96 6.65 6.95
CA PRO A 24 11.39 6.88 6.73
C PRO A 24 12.16 5.57 6.54
N THR A 25 12.83 5.41 5.40
CA THR A 25 13.48 4.13 5.06
C THR A 25 14.65 3.82 6.00
N TYR A 26 15.38 4.83 6.46
CA TYR A 26 16.47 4.64 7.43
C TYR A 26 16.00 3.99 8.74
N ALA A 27 14.75 4.22 9.15
CA ALA A 27 14.19 3.62 10.37
C ALA A 27 13.71 2.16 10.17
N LYS A 28 13.81 1.62 8.96
CA LYS A 28 13.60 0.19 8.67
C LYS A 28 14.87 -0.64 8.73
N LEU A 29 16.04 0.00 8.79
CA LEU A 29 17.31 -0.69 8.96
C LEU A 29 17.45 -1.15 10.41
N ASP A 30 17.40 -2.46 10.63
CA ASP A 30 17.39 -3.06 11.98
C ASP A 30 18.06 -4.44 11.91
N GLU A 31 19.04 -4.67 12.81
CA GLU A 31 19.79 -5.93 12.90
C GLU A 31 18.92 -7.13 13.26
N ARG A 32 17.70 -6.90 13.75
CA ARG A 32 16.73 -7.96 14.00
C ARG A 32 16.04 -8.50 12.75
N ALA A 33 16.27 -7.87 11.58
CA ALA A 33 15.69 -8.31 10.31
C ALA A 33 16.41 -9.56 9.81
N GLU A 34 15.88 -10.73 10.13
CA GLU A 34 16.36 -12.02 9.58
C GLU A 34 15.98 -12.20 8.11
N THR A 35 14.86 -11.64 7.70
CA THR A 35 14.34 -11.70 6.33
C THR A 35 14.03 -10.29 5.84
N ILE A 36 14.51 -9.93 4.67
CA ILE A 36 14.06 -8.72 3.99
C ILE A 36 13.24 -9.07 2.76
N ILE A 37 12.15 -8.32 2.53
CA ILE A 37 11.23 -8.58 1.41
C ILE A 37 11.15 -7.35 0.51
N LEU A 38 11.46 -7.51 -0.78
CA LEU A 38 11.18 -6.54 -1.82
C LEU A 38 9.73 -6.71 -2.28
N ASN A 39 8.89 -5.73 -2.01
CA ASN A 39 7.49 -5.75 -2.40
C ASN A 39 7.30 -5.27 -3.84
N CYS A 40 7.15 -6.22 -4.77
CA CYS A 40 6.73 -6.00 -6.16
C CYS A 40 5.30 -6.51 -6.41
N ALA A 41 4.51 -6.71 -5.36
CA ALA A 41 3.13 -7.17 -5.45
C ALA A 41 2.15 -5.98 -5.61
N GLU A 42 2.35 -5.17 -6.65
CA GLU A 42 1.45 -4.06 -6.97
C GLU A 42 0.03 -4.58 -7.19
N CYS A 43 -0.87 -4.31 -6.25
CA CYS A 43 -2.20 -4.92 -6.24
C CYS A 43 -3.33 -3.95 -6.59
N GLU A 44 -3.10 -2.65 -6.59
CA GLU A 44 -4.09 -1.69 -7.08
C GLU A 44 -4.36 -1.90 -8.57
N PRO A 45 -5.62 -2.08 -8.98
CA PRO A 45 -5.97 -2.21 -10.40
C PRO A 45 -5.45 -1.03 -11.23
N LEU A 46 -5.17 -1.28 -12.52
CA LEU A 46 -4.63 -0.33 -13.49
C LEU A 46 -3.18 0.10 -13.28
N LEU A 47 -2.57 -0.12 -12.11
CA LEU A 47 -1.21 0.32 -11.82
C LEU A 47 -0.18 -0.73 -12.28
N ARG A 48 0.95 -0.25 -12.82
CA ARG A 48 2.04 -1.08 -13.35
C ARG A 48 3.43 -0.53 -13.02
N LEU A 49 3.51 0.50 -12.18
CA LEU A 49 4.72 1.26 -11.93
C LEU A 49 5.85 0.38 -11.37
N HIS A 50 5.57 -0.37 -10.31
CA HIS A 50 6.61 -1.13 -9.61
C HIS A 50 7.14 -2.29 -10.45
N ARG A 51 6.28 -3.01 -11.18
CA ARG A 51 6.72 -4.08 -12.07
C ARG A 51 7.50 -3.55 -13.27
N GLN A 52 7.06 -2.43 -13.89
CA GLN A 52 7.80 -1.78 -14.97
C GLN A 52 9.18 -1.30 -14.51
N LEU A 53 9.24 -0.75 -13.30
CA LEU A 53 10.50 -0.28 -12.73
C LEU A 53 11.47 -1.45 -12.46
N LEU A 54 10.98 -2.52 -11.85
CA LEU A 54 11.78 -3.70 -11.56
C LEU A 54 12.19 -4.44 -12.85
N GLU A 55 11.35 -4.48 -13.87
CA GLU A 55 11.69 -5.04 -15.18
C GLU A 55 12.82 -4.25 -15.85
N LYS A 56 12.75 -2.92 -15.83
CA LYS A 56 13.71 -2.05 -16.50
C LYS A 56 15.07 -1.95 -15.79
N TYR A 57 15.06 -1.97 -14.45
CA TYR A 57 16.23 -1.74 -13.59
C TYR A 57 16.46 -2.93 -12.64
N ALA A 58 16.26 -4.14 -13.14
CA ALA A 58 16.36 -5.35 -12.31
C ALA A 58 17.73 -5.47 -11.64
N LYS A 59 18.81 -5.24 -12.38
CA LYS A 59 20.17 -5.33 -11.85
C LYS A 59 20.42 -4.34 -10.73
N GLU A 60 20.15 -3.08 -10.98
CA GLU A 60 20.38 -1.98 -10.02
C GLU A 60 19.59 -2.16 -8.74
N ILE A 61 18.33 -2.60 -8.87
CA ILE A 61 17.43 -2.81 -7.74
C ILE A 61 17.85 -4.05 -6.93
N ILE A 62 18.17 -5.16 -7.59
CA ILE A 62 18.54 -6.42 -6.91
C ILE A 62 19.91 -6.28 -6.24
N ASP A 63 20.91 -5.72 -6.92
CA ASP A 63 22.24 -5.46 -6.36
C ASP A 63 22.14 -4.59 -5.09
N THR A 64 21.32 -3.52 -5.17
CA THR A 64 21.10 -2.62 -4.04
C THR A 64 20.33 -3.31 -2.92
N PHE A 65 19.33 -4.11 -3.25
CA PHE A 65 18.53 -4.81 -2.25
C PHE A 65 19.32 -5.91 -1.54
N HIS A 66 20.17 -6.63 -2.29
CA HIS A 66 21.15 -7.56 -1.73
C HIS A 66 22.09 -6.84 -0.73
N MET A 67 22.68 -5.70 -1.14
CA MET A 67 23.56 -4.90 -0.28
C MET A 67 22.83 -4.44 1.00
N ILE A 68 21.55 -4.06 0.92
CA ILE A 68 20.75 -3.75 2.11
C ILE A 68 20.66 -4.98 3.02
N GLY A 69 20.40 -6.17 2.46
CA GLY A 69 20.36 -7.44 3.18
C GLY A 69 21.66 -7.74 3.93
N GLU A 70 22.80 -7.63 3.27
CA GLU A 70 24.11 -7.78 3.90
C GLU A 70 24.32 -6.75 5.02
N THR A 71 23.93 -5.49 4.80
CA THR A 71 24.12 -4.41 5.77
C THR A 71 23.32 -4.64 7.06
N VAL A 72 22.11 -5.18 6.99
CA VAL A 72 21.28 -5.51 8.18
C VAL A 72 21.57 -6.91 8.73
N GLY A 73 22.37 -7.74 8.03
CA GLY A 73 22.68 -9.11 8.44
C GLY A 73 21.53 -10.10 8.18
N ALA A 74 20.69 -9.82 7.19
CA ALA A 74 19.56 -10.69 6.82
C ALA A 74 20.04 -12.04 6.31
N LYS A 75 19.38 -13.13 6.73
CA LYS A 75 19.63 -14.50 6.29
C LYS A 75 18.93 -14.84 4.99
N GLU A 76 17.81 -14.15 4.72
CA GLU A 76 17.00 -14.35 3.51
C GLU A 76 16.66 -13.00 2.85
N VAL A 77 16.77 -12.97 1.55
CA VAL A 77 16.36 -11.86 0.69
C VAL A 77 15.27 -12.35 -0.26
N VAL A 78 14.06 -11.86 -0.10
CA VAL A 78 12.88 -12.34 -0.83
C VAL A 78 12.35 -11.26 -1.76
N ILE A 79 12.06 -11.62 -3.01
CA ILE A 79 11.35 -10.74 -3.95
C ILE A 79 9.91 -11.23 -4.05
N GLY A 80 8.99 -10.53 -3.37
CA GLY A 80 7.55 -10.82 -3.42
C GLY A 80 6.94 -10.27 -4.71
N ILE A 81 6.54 -11.17 -5.61
CA ILE A 81 6.08 -10.83 -6.95
C ILE A 81 4.93 -11.74 -7.38
N LYS A 82 3.95 -11.19 -8.10
CA LYS A 82 2.83 -11.98 -8.62
C LYS A 82 3.25 -12.90 -9.77
N LYS A 83 2.75 -14.14 -9.79
CA LYS A 83 3.03 -15.16 -10.82
C LYS A 83 2.76 -14.67 -12.24
N ALA A 84 1.76 -13.80 -12.42
CA ALA A 84 1.38 -13.26 -13.71
C ALA A 84 2.37 -12.21 -14.28
N TYR A 85 3.33 -11.72 -13.49
CA TYR A 85 4.31 -10.73 -13.94
C TYR A 85 5.49 -11.41 -14.65
N THR A 86 5.21 -12.16 -15.71
CA THR A 86 6.18 -13.05 -16.38
C THR A 86 7.42 -12.31 -16.88
N ALA A 87 7.26 -11.20 -17.60
CA ALA A 87 8.39 -10.40 -18.09
C ALA A 87 9.27 -9.87 -16.94
N THR A 88 8.64 -9.37 -15.87
CA THR A 88 9.37 -8.90 -14.68
C THR A 88 10.10 -10.06 -13.99
N ILE A 89 9.46 -11.25 -13.90
CA ILE A 89 10.09 -12.47 -13.33
C ILE A 89 11.30 -12.89 -14.17
N GLU A 90 11.22 -12.84 -15.49
CA GLU A 90 12.34 -13.15 -16.38
C GLU A 90 13.51 -12.18 -16.19
N ALA A 91 13.23 -10.87 -16.11
CA ALA A 91 14.26 -9.86 -15.84
C ALA A 91 14.93 -10.08 -14.48
N VAL A 92 14.15 -10.42 -13.44
CA VAL A 92 14.69 -10.75 -12.11
C VAL A 92 15.55 -12.01 -12.15
N LYS A 93 15.09 -13.09 -12.80
CA LYS A 93 15.84 -14.36 -12.92
C LYS A 93 17.16 -14.20 -13.66
N ALA A 94 17.24 -13.29 -14.63
CA ALA A 94 18.47 -13.01 -15.35
C ALA A 94 19.59 -12.44 -14.44
N VAL A 95 19.22 -11.81 -13.33
CA VAL A 95 20.15 -11.18 -12.38
C VAL A 95 20.36 -12.03 -11.13
N MET A 96 19.30 -12.57 -10.55
CA MET A 96 19.32 -13.19 -9.23
C MET A 96 20.24 -14.43 -9.14
N GLY A 97 20.60 -15.04 -10.26
CA GLY A 97 21.53 -16.19 -10.27
C GLY A 97 22.92 -15.87 -9.71
N GLN A 98 23.28 -14.59 -9.56
CA GLN A 98 24.51 -14.12 -8.93
C GLN A 98 24.42 -14.10 -7.39
N TYR A 99 23.23 -14.19 -6.82
CA TYR A 99 22.92 -14.05 -5.39
C TYR A 99 22.13 -15.29 -4.90
N PRO A 100 22.80 -16.33 -4.40
CA PRO A 100 22.16 -17.60 -4.02
C PRO A 100 21.14 -17.44 -2.86
N GLU A 101 21.28 -16.41 -2.02
CA GLU A 101 20.36 -16.11 -0.93
C GLU A 101 19.09 -15.37 -1.37
N VAL A 102 19.07 -14.85 -2.62
CA VAL A 102 17.89 -14.16 -3.17
C VAL A 102 16.92 -15.19 -3.75
N ARG A 103 15.70 -15.19 -3.25
CA ARG A 103 14.63 -16.06 -3.76
C ARG A 103 13.39 -15.31 -4.19
N LEU A 104 12.61 -15.89 -5.08
CA LEU A 104 11.29 -15.41 -5.46
C LEU A 104 10.23 -15.90 -4.46
N GLY A 105 9.44 -14.98 -3.92
CA GLY A 105 8.17 -15.24 -3.25
C GLY A 105 7.04 -15.06 -4.25
N LEU A 106 6.63 -16.16 -4.92
CA LEU A 106 5.60 -16.10 -5.96
C LEU A 106 4.19 -16.03 -5.35
N LEU A 107 3.48 -14.95 -5.65
CA LEU A 107 2.15 -14.64 -5.13
C LEU A 107 1.07 -14.91 -6.18
N ASP A 108 -0.12 -15.27 -5.70
CA ASP A 108 -1.29 -15.38 -6.56
C ASP A 108 -1.86 -14.00 -6.94
N GLU A 109 -2.73 -13.98 -7.97
CA GLU A 109 -3.41 -12.78 -8.47
C GLU A 109 -4.57 -12.36 -7.55
N VAL A 110 -4.28 -12.17 -6.27
CA VAL A 110 -5.27 -11.76 -5.26
C VAL A 110 -5.06 -10.31 -4.80
N TYR A 111 -6.10 -9.71 -4.30
CA TYR A 111 -6.06 -8.40 -3.65
C TYR A 111 -6.36 -8.56 -2.15
N PRO A 112 -5.58 -7.98 -1.25
CA PRO A 112 -4.42 -7.11 -1.42
C PRO A 112 -3.07 -7.84 -1.20
N ALA A 113 -2.56 -8.59 -2.17
CA ALA A 113 -1.28 -9.31 -2.06
C ALA A 113 -0.10 -8.41 -1.65
N GLY A 114 -0.15 -7.11 -1.98
CA GLY A 114 0.87 -6.12 -1.62
C GLY A 114 0.70 -5.48 -0.24
N ASP A 115 -0.33 -5.86 0.54
CA ASP A 115 -0.41 -5.46 1.95
C ASP A 115 0.77 -6.07 2.72
N GLU A 116 1.48 -5.27 3.49
CA GLU A 116 2.73 -5.68 4.15
C GLU A 116 2.57 -6.96 4.99
N VAL A 117 1.47 -7.09 5.75
CA VAL A 117 1.23 -8.26 6.62
C VAL A 117 0.82 -9.48 5.81
N VAL A 118 0.00 -9.30 4.78
CA VAL A 118 -0.38 -10.37 3.84
C VAL A 118 0.85 -10.86 3.09
N LEU A 119 1.66 -9.96 2.55
CA LEU A 119 2.89 -10.27 1.84
C LEU A 119 3.87 -11.08 2.70
N ILE A 120 4.07 -10.69 3.96
CA ILE A 120 4.93 -11.42 4.90
C ILE A 120 4.42 -12.85 5.08
N TYR A 121 3.13 -13.02 5.34
CA TYR A 121 2.55 -14.34 5.52
C TYR A 121 2.69 -15.21 4.26
N GLU A 122 2.32 -14.69 3.10
CA GLU A 122 2.37 -15.43 1.83
C GLU A 122 3.79 -15.82 1.41
N THR A 123 4.79 -15.00 1.75
CA THR A 123 6.17 -15.27 1.34
C THR A 123 7.00 -16.03 2.35
N THR A 124 6.65 -15.97 3.65
CA THR A 124 7.47 -16.53 4.73
C THR A 124 6.70 -17.46 5.69
N GLY A 125 5.37 -17.48 5.64
CA GLY A 125 4.52 -18.16 6.64
C GLY A 125 4.48 -17.48 8.01
N LYS A 126 5.23 -16.38 8.22
CA LYS A 126 5.25 -15.65 9.49
C LYS A 126 4.00 -14.78 9.65
N VAL A 127 3.38 -14.80 10.82
CA VAL A 127 2.23 -13.97 11.14
C VAL A 127 2.68 -12.76 11.95
N VAL A 128 2.39 -11.57 11.45
CA VAL A 128 2.58 -10.31 12.20
C VAL A 128 1.39 -10.15 13.14
N ARG A 129 1.66 -10.09 14.44
CA ARG A 129 0.59 -9.97 15.46
C ARG A 129 -0.23 -8.67 15.29
N PRO A 130 -1.50 -8.66 15.70
CA PRO A 130 -2.32 -7.46 15.66
C PRO A 130 -1.66 -6.28 16.42
N GLY A 131 -1.52 -5.12 15.73
CA GLY A 131 -0.85 -3.95 16.28
C GLY A 131 0.67 -4.05 16.42
N GLY A 132 1.26 -5.17 15.99
CA GLY A 132 2.72 -5.36 15.94
C GLY A 132 3.36 -4.75 14.70
N LEU A 133 4.67 -4.66 14.72
CA LEU A 133 5.48 -4.25 13.58
C LEU A 133 6.12 -5.48 12.91
N PRO A 134 6.33 -5.49 11.59
CA PRO A 134 7.01 -6.58 10.87
C PRO A 134 8.33 -7.01 11.50
N ILE A 135 9.11 -6.05 12.00
CA ILE A 135 10.40 -6.32 12.63
C ILE A 135 10.30 -7.16 13.91
N GLU A 136 9.15 -7.16 14.60
CA GLU A 136 8.92 -8.02 15.77
C GLU A 136 8.85 -9.51 15.38
N SER A 137 8.60 -9.80 14.09
CA SER A 137 8.65 -11.14 13.49
C SER A 137 9.97 -11.38 12.71
N GLY A 138 10.97 -10.51 12.87
CA GLY A 138 12.25 -10.60 12.19
C GLY A 138 12.18 -10.28 10.69
N VAL A 139 11.22 -9.47 10.25
CA VAL A 139 11.02 -9.15 8.83
C VAL A 139 11.04 -7.65 8.60
N ALA A 140 11.70 -7.21 7.51
CA ALA A 140 11.60 -5.84 7.01
C ALA A 140 11.15 -5.84 5.53
N VAL A 141 10.18 -4.99 5.19
CA VAL A 141 9.61 -4.92 3.84
C VAL A 141 9.98 -3.59 3.18
N PHE A 142 10.49 -3.67 1.95
CA PHE A 142 10.88 -2.52 1.14
C PHE A 142 10.10 -2.50 -0.17
N ASN A 143 9.69 -1.33 -0.61
CA ASN A 143 9.03 -1.16 -1.89
C ASN A 143 10.08 -1.05 -3.02
N VAL A 144 9.75 -1.51 -4.23
CA VAL A 144 10.63 -1.49 -5.41
C VAL A 144 11.17 -0.09 -5.71
N GLU A 145 10.31 0.93 -5.77
CA GLU A 145 10.74 2.30 -6.05
C GLU A 145 11.61 2.87 -4.92
N THR A 146 11.33 2.48 -3.68
CA THR A 146 12.17 2.87 -2.55
C THR A 146 13.59 2.34 -2.71
N VAL A 147 13.77 1.07 -3.07
CA VAL A 147 15.10 0.48 -3.29
C VAL A 147 15.78 1.12 -4.50
N TYR A 148 15.04 1.41 -5.57
CA TYR A 148 15.59 2.16 -6.70
C TYR A 148 16.07 3.57 -6.31
N ASN A 149 15.36 4.26 -5.41
CA ASN A 149 15.80 5.54 -4.88
C ASN A 149 17.07 5.40 -4.00
N VAL A 150 17.22 4.27 -3.30
CA VAL A 150 18.48 3.95 -2.58
C VAL A 150 19.63 3.81 -3.58
N TYR A 151 19.42 3.06 -4.68
CA TYR A 151 20.40 2.95 -5.76
C TYR A 151 20.82 4.33 -6.29
N ARG A 152 19.87 5.19 -6.61
CA ARG A 152 20.15 6.54 -7.14
C ARG A 152 20.96 7.38 -6.15
N ALA A 153 20.62 7.33 -4.87
CA ALA A 153 21.36 8.07 -3.85
C ALA A 153 22.80 7.58 -3.69
N LEU A 154 23.01 6.26 -3.75
CA LEU A 154 24.34 5.66 -3.57
C LEU A 154 25.22 5.81 -4.80
N ASN A 155 24.69 5.56 -6.00
CA ASN A 155 25.49 5.44 -7.22
C ASN A 155 25.43 6.71 -8.07
N GLU A 156 24.28 7.36 -8.17
CA GLU A 156 24.06 8.55 -8.97
C GLU A 156 24.18 9.85 -8.15
N LYS A 157 24.31 9.76 -6.83
CA LYS A 157 24.32 10.92 -5.90
C LYS A 157 23.09 11.82 -6.03
N THR A 158 21.96 11.22 -6.40
CA THR A 158 20.71 11.95 -6.66
C THR A 158 19.74 11.76 -5.49
N PRO A 159 19.36 12.82 -4.77
CA PRO A 159 18.34 12.76 -3.73
C PRO A 159 16.94 12.56 -4.31
N VAL A 160 15.95 12.31 -3.44
CA VAL A 160 14.55 12.13 -3.87
C VAL A 160 13.90 13.49 -4.12
N GLU A 161 14.05 14.00 -5.32
CA GLU A 161 13.50 15.26 -5.84
C GLU A 161 12.41 15.05 -6.89
N ASP A 162 12.29 13.83 -7.39
CA ASP A 162 11.30 13.43 -8.39
C ASP A 162 10.49 12.23 -7.93
N LYS A 163 9.40 11.96 -8.63
CA LYS A 163 8.49 10.84 -8.37
C LYS A 163 8.02 10.23 -9.69
N LEU A 164 7.98 8.90 -9.72
CA LEU A 164 7.30 8.17 -10.79
C LEU A 164 5.79 8.15 -10.51
N VAL A 165 5.00 8.61 -11.48
CA VAL A 165 3.54 8.70 -11.36
C VAL A 165 2.89 8.04 -12.57
N SER A 166 1.97 7.12 -12.33
CA SER A 166 1.13 6.54 -13.38
C SER A 166 -0.09 7.45 -13.60
N VAL A 167 -0.33 7.86 -14.84
CA VAL A 167 -1.51 8.61 -15.26
C VAL A 167 -2.34 7.70 -16.15
N VAL A 168 -3.55 7.36 -15.70
CA VAL A 168 -4.37 6.29 -16.32
C VAL A 168 -5.85 6.62 -16.31
N ALA A 169 -6.65 5.78 -16.94
CA ALA A 169 -8.08 5.85 -17.15
C ALA A 169 -8.44 6.87 -18.26
N GLU A 170 -9.28 7.87 -18.02
CA GLU A 170 -9.83 8.77 -19.04
C GLU A 170 -8.82 9.87 -19.45
N VAL A 171 -7.67 9.44 -19.97
CA VAL A 171 -6.63 10.28 -20.55
C VAL A 171 -6.29 9.81 -21.97
N GLU A 172 -5.78 10.70 -22.82
CA GLU A 172 -5.49 10.38 -24.22
C GLU A 172 -4.46 9.25 -24.35
N HIS A 173 -3.39 9.33 -23.55
CA HIS A 173 -2.30 8.36 -23.58
C HIS A 173 -1.93 7.93 -22.16
N PRO A 174 -2.50 6.80 -21.66
CA PRO A 174 -2.09 6.25 -20.36
C PRO A 174 -0.56 6.02 -20.30
N ILE A 175 0.10 6.62 -19.30
CA ILE A 175 1.56 6.71 -19.23
C ILE A 175 2.05 6.62 -17.79
N THR A 176 3.29 6.17 -17.59
CA THR A 176 4.03 6.38 -16.34
C THR A 176 5.15 7.37 -16.60
N VAL A 177 5.12 8.50 -15.90
CA VAL A 177 6.05 9.62 -16.07
C VAL A 177 6.87 9.87 -14.82
N ARG A 178 8.06 10.44 -14.98
CA ARG A 178 8.88 10.96 -13.91
C ARG A 178 8.71 12.47 -13.87
N VAL A 179 8.27 13.01 -12.74
CA VAL A 179 8.04 14.45 -12.55
C VAL A 179 8.67 14.93 -11.25
N PRO A 180 9.09 16.19 -11.17
CA PRO A 180 9.55 16.81 -9.92
C PRO A 180 8.47 16.72 -8.84
N ILE A 181 8.88 16.51 -7.60
CA ILE A 181 7.98 16.65 -6.44
C ILE A 181 7.53 18.11 -6.36
N GLY A 182 6.23 18.31 -6.14
CA GLY A 182 5.62 19.64 -6.17
C GLY A 182 4.89 19.98 -7.48
N THR A 183 5.08 19.21 -8.55
CA THR A 183 4.34 19.41 -9.82
C THR A 183 2.83 19.27 -9.58
N PRO A 184 1.99 20.23 -10.02
CA PRO A 184 0.54 20.12 -9.91
C PRO A 184 -0.01 18.92 -10.69
N LEU A 185 -1.05 18.26 -10.16
CA LEU A 185 -1.63 17.07 -10.81
C LEU A 185 -2.12 17.36 -12.24
N GLU A 186 -2.68 18.54 -12.50
CA GLU A 186 -3.15 18.93 -13.82
C GLU A 186 -2.02 19.02 -14.86
N GLU A 187 -0.83 19.46 -14.46
CA GLU A 187 0.35 19.47 -15.33
C GLU A 187 0.83 18.03 -15.63
N VAL A 188 0.78 17.14 -14.62
CA VAL A 188 1.13 15.73 -14.82
C VAL A 188 0.14 15.05 -15.77
N VAL A 189 -1.16 15.35 -15.66
CA VAL A 189 -2.20 14.81 -16.55
C VAL A 189 -2.03 15.37 -17.98
N ALA A 190 -1.59 16.62 -18.13
CA ALA A 190 -1.29 17.18 -19.45
C ALA A 190 -0.19 16.40 -20.21
N LEU A 191 0.79 15.81 -19.49
CA LEU A 191 1.81 14.93 -20.09
C LEU A 191 1.21 13.66 -20.71
N ALA A 192 0.02 13.25 -20.26
CA ALA A 192 -0.73 12.12 -20.81
C ALA A 192 -1.66 12.51 -21.98
N GLY A 193 -1.48 13.70 -22.56
CA GLY A 193 -2.31 14.24 -23.64
C GLY A 193 -3.59 14.94 -23.18
N GLY A 194 -3.78 15.05 -21.86
CA GLY A 194 -4.96 15.65 -21.26
C GLY A 194 -6.10 14.67 -21.01
N VAL A 195 -7.26 15.20 -20.65
CA VAL A 195 -8.44 14.41 -20.25
C VAL A 195 -9.35 14.15 -21.45
N THR A 196 -9.93 12.94 -21.52
CA THR A 196 -10.86 12.51 -22.59
C THR A 196 -12.32 12.56 -22.17
N THR A 197 -12.61 12.84 -20.91
CA THR A 197 -13.98 12.87 -20.37
C THR A 197 -14.41 14.28 -19.95
N LYS A 198 -15.72 14.52 -19.99
CA LYS A 198 -16.32 15.72 -19.42
C LYS A 198 -16.37 15.59 -17.88
N ASP A 199 -16.35 16.72 -17.17
CA ASP A 199 -16.42 16.76 -15.71
C ASP A 199 -15.40 15.83 -15.03
N ALA A 200 -14.15 15.86 -15.53
CA ALA A 200 -13.05 15.04 -15.06
C ALA A 200 -12.74 15.30 -13.58
N VAL A 201 -12.58 14.24 -12.82
CA VAL A 201 -12.14 14.26 -11.42
C VAL A 201 -10.79 13.55 -11.34
N TYR A 202 -9.82 14.20 -10.72
CA TYR A 202 -8.53 13.60 -10.42
C TYR A 202 -8.64 12.72 -9.17
N PHE A 203 -8.27 11.47 -9.30
CA PHE A 203 -8.30 10.50 -8.22
C PHE A 203 -6.86 10.03 -7.94
N VAL A 204 -6.34 10.41 -6.77
CA VAL A 204 -4.93 10.17 -6.40
C VAL A 204 -4.79 8.81 -5.73
N GLY A 205 -3.95 7.97 -6.29
CA GLY A 205 -3.77 6.57 -5.89
C GLY A 205 -4.55 5.59 -6.77
N GLY A 206 -4.62 4.33 -6.37
CA GLY A 206 -5.37 3.31 -7.09
C GLY A 206 -6.88 3.31 -6.77
N PRO A 207 -7.70 2.61 -7.56
CA PRO A 207 -9.17 2.65 -7.44
C PRO A 207 -9.69 2.12 -6.10
N MET A 208 -8.94 1.26 -5.41
CA MET A 208 -9.36 0.68 -4.14
C MET A 208 -9.08 1.61 -2.96
N MET A 209 -7.88 2.19 -2.89
CA MET A 209 -7.40 2.95 -1.73
C MET A 209 -7.34 4.46 -1.95
N GLY A 210 -7.33 4.94 -3.19
CA GLY A 210 -7.14 6.33 -3.55
C GLY A 210 -8.22 7.28 -3.03
N ASN A 211 -7.99 8.58 -3.22
CA ASN A 211 -8.89 9.65 -2.81
C ASN A 211 -9.01 10.72 -3.91
N ILE A 212 -10.10 11.49 -3.86
CA ILE A 212 -10.32 12.63 -4.76
C ILE A 212 -9.27 13.70 -4.45
N GLY A 213 -8.59 14.18 -5.49
CA GLY A 213 -7.65 15.28 -5.48
C GLY A 213 -8.15 16.48 -6.29
N THR A 214 -7.39 17.56 -6.26
CA THR A 214 -7.63 18.77 -7.07
C THR A 214 -6.49 18.96 -8.08
N GLY A 215 -6.73 19.62 -9.21
CA GLY A 215 -5.71 19.87 -10.23
C GLY A 215 -4.46 20.56 -9.69
N ALA A 216 -4.64 21.55 -8.80
CA ALA A 216 -3.56 22.28 -8.16
C ALA A 216 -2.82 21.52 -7.04
N GLN A 217 -3.32 20.34 -6.64
CA GLN A 217 -2.65 19.53 -5.62
C GLN A 217 -1.25 19.10 -6.12
N PRO A 218 -0.18 19.27 -5.30
CA PRO A 218 1.16 18.88 -5.73
C PRO A 218 1.39 17.37 -5.66
N VAL A 219 2.21 16.85 -6.55
CA VAL A 219 2.83 15.52 -6.43
C VAL A 219 3.72 15.48 -5.19
N THR A 220 3.59 14.42 -4.42
CA THR A 220 4.40 14.16 -3.23
C THR A 220 5.24 12.89 -3.40
N LYS A 221 6.14 12.60 -2.47
CA LYS A 221 6.95 11.36 -2.46
C LYS A 221 6.12 10.07 -2.47
N THR A 222 4.83 10.15 -2.15
CA THR A 222 3.91 9.00 -2.06
C THR A 222 2.81 9.00 -3.14
N THR A 223 2.84 9.94 -4.05
CA THR A 223 1.88 10.00 -5.18
C THR A 223 2.27 8.98 -6.25
N ASN A 224 1.63 7.80 -6.25
CA ASN A 224 1.97 6.72 -7.19
C ASN A 224 1.16 6.76 -8.49
N ALA A 225 -0.05 7.32 -8.43
CA ALA A 225 -0.93 7.35 -9.59
C ALA A 225 -1.93 8.51 -9.52
N ILE A 226 -2.36 8.93 -10.70
CA ILE A 226 -3.50 9.82 -10.93
C ILE A 226 -4.43 9.08 -11.89
N LEU A 227 -5.62 8.73 -11.42
CA LEU A 227 -6.70 8.24 -12.26
C LEU A 227 -7.59 9.43 -12.63
N VAL A 228 -7.84 9.62 -13.90
CA VAL A 228 -8.84 10.57 -14.37
C VAL A 228 -10.15 9.83 -14.57
N LEU A 229 -11.19 10.20 -13.82
CA LEU A 229 -12.49 9.53 -13.87
C LEU A 229 -13.59 10.57 -14.07
N PRO A 230 -14.70 10.23 -14.78
CA PRO A 230 -15.85 11.11 -14.87
C PRO A 230 -16.50 11.25 -13.49
N LYS A 231 -17.10 12.40 -13.23
CA LYS A 231 -17.71 12.71 -11.92
C LYS A 231 -18.81 11.73 -11.51
N ASP A 232 -19.54 11.17 -12.46
CA ASP A 232 -20.59 10.18 -12.25
C ASP A 232 -20.08 8.74 -12.09
N HIS A 233 -18.77 8.50 -12.24
CA HIS A 233 -18.18 7.19 -12.04
C HIS A 233 -18.45 6.69 -10.61
N HIS A 234 -18.82 5.41 -10.47
CA HIS A 234 -19.26 4.85 -9.18
C HIS A 234 -18.23 4.99 -8.05
N ILE A 235 -16.94 4.92 -8.35
CA ILE A 235 -15.86 5.15 -7.37
C ILE A 235 -15.92 6.59 -6.84
N ILE A 236 -16.05 7.57 -7.73
CA ILE A 236 -16.15 8.99 -7.37
C ILE A 236 -17.40 9.23 -6.55
N GLN A 237 -18.55 8.75 -7.02
CA GLN A 237 -19.82 8.87 -6.31
C GLN A 237 -19.76 8.24 -4.93
N LYS A 238 -19.07 7.11 -4.77
CA LYS A 238 -18.88 6.45 -3.48
C LYS A 238 -18.02 7.29 -2.53
N LYS A 239 -16.97 7.95 -3.03
CA LYS A 239 -16.10 8.83 -2.23
C LYS A 239 -16.76 10.17 -1.86
N LEU A 240 -17.66 10.66 -2.71
CA LEU A 240 -18.42 11.89 -2.45
C LEU A 240 -19.55 11.71 -1.43
N LYS A 241 -19.94 10.47 -1.13
CA LYS A 241 -20.98 10.19 -0.13
C LYS A 241 -20.56 10.67 1.26
N LYS A 242 -21.54 11.20 1.99
CA LYS A 242 -21.34 11.59 3.40
C LYS A 242 -21.50 10.36 4.31
N ASN A 243 -20.54 10.12 5.18
CA ASN A 243 -20.57 9.01 6.13
C ASN A 243 -21.85 9.01 7.01
N SER A 244 -22.37 10.19 7.36
CA SER A 244 -23.64 10.31 8.10
C SER A 244 -24.85 9.74 7.36
N ILE A 245 -24.86 9.81 6.02
CA ILE A 245 -25.89 9.20 5.17
C ILE A 245 -25.67 7.68 5.11
N ASP A 246 -24.43 7.24 4.91
CA ASP A 246 -24.11 5.82 4.87
C ASP A 246 -24.36 5.13 6.22
N MET A 247 -24.20 5.82 7.35
CA MET A 247 -24.57 5.33 8.66
C MET A 247 -26.08 5.08 8.77
N LYS A 248 -26.91 6.01 8.30
CA LYS A 248 -28.37 5.85 8.27
C LYS A 248 -28.80 4.71 7.36
N ARG A 249 -28.15 4.59 6.19
CA ARG A 249 -28.38 3.47 5.26
C ARG A 249 -27.97 2.14 5.88
N ALA A 250 -26.85 2.09 6.59
CA ALA A 250 -26.39 0.90 7.28
C ALA A 250 -27.41 0.41 8.32
N ALA A 251 -27.99 1.32 9.09
CA ALA A 251 -29.05 0.99 10.06
C ALA A 251 -30.31 0.38 9.39
N ALA A 252 -30.61 0.77 8.15
CA ALA A 252 -31.77 0.29 7.41
C ALA A 252 -31.53 -0.97 6.57
N CYS A 253 -30.32 -1.12 6.00
CA CYS A 253 -30.04 -2.09 4.94
C CYS A 253 -28.97 -3.13 5.29
N CYS A 254 -28.18 -2.98 6.36
CA CYS A 254 -27.16 -3.94 6.69
C CYS A 254 -27.81 -5.25 7.19
N CYS A 255 -27.79 -6.27 6.37
CA CYS A 255 -28.38 -7.59 6.65
C CYS A 255 -27.44 -8.53 7.42
N GLN A 256 -26.29 -8.07 7.89
CA GLN A 256 -25.31 -8.85 8.66
C GLN A 256 -24.86 -10.15 7.94
N CYS A 257 -24.71 -10.11 6.62
CA CYS A 257 -24.33 -11.26 5.79
C CYS A 257 -22.87 -11.72 5.97
N THR A 258 -22.07 -11.03 6.78
CA THR A 258 -20.66 -11.28 7.12
C THR A 258 -19.64 -11.12 5.98
N MET A 259 -20.00 -11.04 4.71
CA MET A 259 -19.07 -11.00 3.57
C MET A 259 -17.94 -9.96 3.70
N CYS A 260 -18.21 -8.81 4.34
CA CYS A 260 -17.20 -7.78 4.58
C CYS A 260 -16.13 -8.21 5.61
N THR A 261 -16.45 -9.17 6.48
CA THR A 261 -15.55 -9.81 7.46
C THR A 261 -14.86 -11.02 6.84
N ASP A 262 -15.62 -11.89 6.19
CA ASP A 262 -15.12 -13.14 5.58
C ASP A 262 -14.05 -12.88 4.50
N LEU A 263 -14.16 -11.75 3.80
CA LEU A 263 -13.16 -11.32 2.81
C LEU A 263 -12.11 -10.34 3.37
N CYS A 264 -12.14 -10.02 4.67
CA CYS A 264 -11.17 -9.12 5.25
C CYS A 264 -9.81 -9.81 5.44
N PRO A 265 -8.75 -9.39 4.74
CA PRO A 265 -7.45 -10.07 4.80
C PRO A 265 -6.83 -10.02 6.21
N ARG A 266 -7.11 -8.95 6.97
CA ARG A 266 -6.64 -8.83 8.35
C ARG A 266 -7.39 -9.78 9.29
N HIS A 267 -8.69 -9.96 9.09
CA HIS A 267 -9.49 -10.94 9.84
C HIS A 267 -9.01 -12.37 9.56
N LEU A 268 -8.78 -12.69 8.29
CA LEU A 268 -8.29 -14.02 7.88
C LEU A 268 -6.91 -14.36 8.45
N LEU A 269 -6.09 -13.36 8.75
CA LEU A 269 -4.81 -13.50 9.44
C LEU A 269 -4.93 -13.49 10.98
N GLY A 270 -6.15 -13.56 11.51
CA GLY A 270 -6.39 -13.64 12.96
C GLY A 270 -6.41 -12.29 13.68
N HIS A 271 -6.38 -11.17 12.97
CA HIS A 271 -6.55 -9.86 13.60
C HIS A 271 -8.01 -9.70 14.09
N PRO A 272 -8.26 -9.10 15.27
CA PRO A 272 -9.58 -8.97 15.84
C PRO A 272 -10.40 -7.83 15.19
N ILE A 273 -10.47 -7.82 13.87
CA ILE A 273 -11.24 -6.86 13.08
C ILE A 273 -12.40 -7.58 12.40
N GLU A 274 -13.62 -7.14 12.70
CA GLU A 274 -14.87 -7.71 12.20
C GLU A 274 -15.74 -6.59 11.64
N PRO A 275 -15.59 -6.24 10.36
CA PRO A 275 -16.35 -5.14 9.73
C PRO A 275 -17.87 -5.29 9.87
N ASN A 276 -18.45 -6.49 9.82
CA ASN A 276 -19.88 -6.69 10.01
C ASN A 276 -20.35 -6.33 11.42
N LYS A 277 -19.61 -6.72 12.45
CA LYS A 277 -19.91 -6.34 13.84
C LYS A 277 -19.72 -4.84 14.07
N PHE A 278 -18.67 -4.24 13.47
CA PHE A 278 -18.52 -2.79 13.49
C PHE A 278 -19.74 -2.09 12.88
N MET A 279 -20.23 -2.54 11.72
CA MET A 279 -21.41 -1.95 11.08
C MET A 279 -22.65 -2.05 11.97
N LEU A 280 -22.84 -3.14 12.67
CA LEU A 280 -23.93 -3.31 13.65
C LEU A 280 -23.76 -2.34 14.83
N ALA A 281 -22.59 -2.39 15.48
CA ALA A 281 -22.30 -1.57 16.66
C ALA A 281 -22.42 -0.07 16.39
N ALA A 282 -21.94 0.39 15.21
CA ALA A 282 -22.00 1.78 14.81
C ALA A 282 -23.43 2.28 14.54
N THR A 283 -24.39 1.40 14.26
CA THR A 283 -25.78 1.76 13.98
C THR A 283 -26.72 1.56 15.18
N CYS A 284 -26.32 0.73 16.14
CA CYS A 284 -27.08 0.47 17.37
C CYS A 284 -26.62 1.39 18.51
N LYS A 285 -27.56 1.84 19.33
CA LYS A 285 -27.24 2.63 20.54
C LYS A 285 -26.72 1.78 21.69
N ASP A 286 -27.04 0.50 21.69
CA ASP A 286 -26.59 -0.46 22.70
C ASP A 286 -25.42 -1.29 22.15
N VAL A 287 -24.21 -0.99 22.60
CA VAL A 287 -22.97 -1.63 22.18
C VAL A 287 -22.44 -2.47 23.32
N GLN A 288 -22.61 -3.80 23.21
CA GLN A 288 -22.14 -4.75 24.23
C GLN A 288 -20.64 -5.03 24.17
N GLU A 289 -20.00 -4.75 23.02
CA GLU A 289 -18.57 -5.04 22.78
C GLU A 289 -17.79 -3.76 22.39
N PRO A 290 -17.37 -2.88 23.32
CA PRO A 290 -16.70 -1.61 23.01
C PRO A 290 -15.37 -1.80 22.26
N ASN A 291 -14.71 -2.95 22.39
CA ASN A 291 -13.48 -3.27 21.66
C ASN A 291 -13.66 -3.27 20.13
N ILE A 292 -14.88 -3.45 19.62
CA ILE A 292 -15.16 -3.41 18.17
C ILE A 292 -14.70 -2.09 17.56
N PHE A 293 -14.89 -0.96 18.25
CA PHE A 293 -14.43 0.35 17.78
C PHE A 293 -12.91 0.47 17.84
N ILE A 294 -12.27 -0.01 18.89
CA ILE A 294 -10.81 -0.03 19.03
C ILE A 294 -10.18 -0.91 17.94
N ASN A 295 -10.83 -2.01 17.58
CA ASN A 295 -10.36 -2.95 16.56
C ASN A 295 -10.32 -2.32 15.15
N THR A 296 -10.99 -1.17 14.91
CA THR A 296 -10.83 -0.40 13.67
C THR A 296 -9.37 0.07 13.46
N LEU A 297 -8.57 0.18 14.53
CA LEU A 297 -7.15 0.51 14.45
C LEU A 297 -6.32 -0.53 13.67
N PHE A 298 -6.77 -1.78 13.60
CA PHE A 298 -6.12 -2.86 12.84
C PHE A 298 -6.47 -2.85 11.34
N CYS A 299 -7.40 -2.00 10.91
CA CYS A 299 -7.79 -1.90 9.51
C CYS A 299 -6.63 -1.37 8.65
N SER A 300 -6.27 -2.12 7.58
CA SER A 300 -5.28 -1.68 6.57
C SER A 300 -5.85 -0.65 5.59
N SER A 301 -7.16 -0.40 5.64
CA SER A 301 -7.87 0.49 4.71
C SER A 301 -7.83 0.04 3.24
N CYS A 302 -7.63 -1.25 2.98
CA CYS A 302 -7.53 -1.81 1.62
C CYS A 302 -8.79 -1.61 0.75
N GLY A 303 -9.95 -1.33 1.35
CA GLY A 303 -11.18 -1.05 0.61
C GLY A 303 -11.99 -2.29 0.19
N LEU A 304 -11.50 -3.50 0.37
CA LEU A 304 -12.16 -4.72 -0.13
C LEU A 304 -13.60 -4.88 0.38
N CYS A 305 -13.81 -4.64 1.69
CA CYS A 305 -15.15 -4.71 2.30
C CYS A 305 -16.15 -3.69 1.75
N GLU A 306 -15.67 -2.58 1.18
CA GLU A 306 -16.47 -1.48 0.67
C GLU A 306 -16.66 -1.55 -0.85
N MET A 307 -15.56 -1.83 -1.57
CA MET A 307 -15.55 -1.78 -3.03
C MET A 307 -16.05 -3.07 -3.67
N TYR A 308 -15.89 -4.20 -2.98
CA TYR A 308 -16.19 -5.53 -3.53
C TYR A 308 -17.21 -6.30 -2.69
N SER A 309 -17.02 -6.43 -1.38
CA SER A 309 -17.78 -7.37 -0.55
C SER A 309 -19.22 -6.94 -0.28
N CYS A 310 -19.48 -5.63 -0.10
CA CYS A 310 -20.81 -5.17 0.32
C CYS A 310 -21.76 -5.01 -0.88
N PHE A 311 -22.58 -6.01 -1.14
CA PHE A 311 -23.60 -5.97 -2.21
C PHE A 311 -24.76 -4.97 -1.92
N GLN A 312 -24.93 -4.52 -0.65
CA GLN A 312 -25.83 -3.41 -0.30
C GLN A 312 -25.24 -2.02 -0.64
N GLY A 313 -24.01 -1.99 -1.15
CA GLY A 313 -23.33 -0.74 -1.52
C GLY A 313 -23.03 0.17 -0.33
N LEU A 314 -22.96 -0.37 0.88
CA LEU A 314 -22.53 0.35 2.09
C LEU A 314 -21.01 0.58 2.06
N SER A 315 -20.52 1.44 2.96
CA SER A 315 -19.12 1.85 3.01
C SER A 315 -18.44 1.48 4.34
N PRO A 316 -18.27 0.17 4.67
CA PRO A 316 -17.69 -0.24 5.95
C PRO A 316 -16.29 0.34 6.19
N ARG A 317 -15.41 0.32 5.17
CA ARG A 317 -14.05 0.87 5.26
C ARG A 317 -14.05 2.35 5.57
N SER A 318 -14.89 3.14 4.90
CA SER A 318 -14.95 4.60 5.09
C SER A 318 -15.46 4.95 6.50
N LEU A 319 -16.46 4.23 6.98
CA LEU A 319 -16.96 4.40 8.35
C LEU A 319 -15.93 3.99 9.41
N MET A 320 -15.28 2.84 9.23
CA MET A 320 -14.17 2.42 10.12
C MET A 320 -13.00 3.41 10.10
N ALA A 321 -12.69 4.01 8.94
CA ALA A 321 -11.61 4.98 8.82
C ALA A 321 -11.90 6.27 9.61
N GLU A 322 -13.15 6.72 9.66
CA GLU A 322 -13.58 7.87 10.48
C GLU A 322 -13.36 7.57 11.97
N TYR A 323 -13.83 6.42 12.46
CA TYR A 323 -13.61 6.00 13.84
C TYR A 323 -12.12 5.84 14.18
N LYS A 324 -11.37 5.20 13.31
CA LYS A 324 -9.91 5.06 13.43
C LYS A 324 -9.22 6.41 13.50
N GLY A 325 -9.64 7.37 12.68
CA GLY A 325 -9.16 8.76 12.72
C GLY A 325 -9.43 9.44 14.05
N GLY A 326 -10.66 9.33 14.56
CA GLY A 326 -11.06 9.84 15.85
C GLY A 326 -10.27 9.25 17.02
N LEU A 327 -10.08 7.92 17.03
CA LEU A 327 -9.28 7.24 18.06
C LEU A 327 -7.83 7.75 18.05
N ARG A 328 -7.21 7.86 16.88
CA ARG A 328 -5.83 8.37 16.74
C ARG A 328 -5.69 9.82 17.16
N ALA A 329 -6.65 10.67 16.82
CA ALA A 329 -6.67 12.08 17.23
C ALA A 329 -6.72 12.22 18.77
N ASN A 330 -7.32 11.25 19.46
CA ASN A 330 -7.37 11.18 20.92
C ASN A 330 -6.18 10.39 21.52
N GLY A 331 -5.12 10.13 20.74
CA GLY A 331 -3.91 9.46 21.22
C GLY A 331 -4.05 7.94 21.45
N ILE A 332 -5.17 7.34 21.07
CA ILE A 332 -5.42 5.90 21.25
C ILE A 332 -4.64 5.15 20.17
N ARG A 333 -3.78 4.23 20.62
CA ARG A 333 -2.98 3.35 19.76
C ARG A 333 -3.56 1.95 19.71
N PRO A 334 -3.25 1.17 18.66
CA PRO A 334 -3.64 -0.24 18.61
C PRO A 334 -3.13 -0.98 19.85
N PRO A 335 -3.98 -1.72 20.56
CA PRO A 335 -3.51 -2.58 21.64
C PRO A 335 -2.59 -3.66 21.07
N LYS A 336 -1.54 -4.01 21.83
CA LYS A 336 -0.70 -5.16 21.50
C LYS A 336 -1.46 -6.42 21.92
N VAL A 337 -1.97 -7.14 20.96
CA VAL A 337 -2.67 -8.41 21.18
C VAL A 337 -1.71 -9.54 20.87
N GLU A 338 -1.58 -10.52 21.77
CA GLU A 338 -0.82 -11.73 21.48
C GLU A 338 -1.50 -12.49 20.34
N ALA A 339 -0.71 -13.00 19.39
CA ALA A 339 -1.23 -13.86 18.36
C ALA A 339 -1.82 -15.12 19.05
N LYS A 340 -3.06 -15.46 18.76
CA LYS A 340 -3.57 -16.77 19.17
C LYS A 340 -2.78 -17.83 18.40
N PRO A 341 -2.35 -18.89 19.09
CA PRO A 341 -1.62 -20.00 18.48
C PRO A 341 -2.43 -20.70 17.38
#